data_8036b40aef4d04d8b2acc523b143781a
#
_entry.id   8036b40aef4d04d8b2acc523b143781a
#
_cell.length_a   1.000
_cell.length_b   1.000
_cell.length_c   1.000
_cell.angle_alpha   90.00
_cell.angle_beta   90.00
_cell.angle_gamma   90.00
#
_symmetry.space_group_name_H-M   'P 1'
#
loop_
_entity.id
_entity.type
_entity.pdbx_description
1 polymer ?
#
loop_
_entity_poly.entity_id
_entity_poly.type
_entity_poly.pdbx_seq_one_letter_code
_entity_poly.pdbx_strand_id
1 'polypeptide(L)'
;IQTQQKVSQTVLASADNAARVGTNTGLPGKVVYESDINDIFAGVPKQMEDEEFWSHSRIIMSSVEVNSDGDPFIAWQRCMGDKDFESTHGTMDTEPGEDELEGGVGEEGQKMLPLTGNALIYVELSTDYQPIFEQSIVGVKDFMNTELTQKAAFMVRDLRQMGALDNRTGSDPVASCS
;
A
#
# COMPACT_ATOMS: atom_id res chain seq x y z
N ILE A 1 20.51 -6.81 -5.97
CA ILE A 1 19.55 -7.78 -6.59
C ILE A 1 18.69 -8.43 -5.50
N GLN A 2 19.24 -8.97 -4.42
CA GLN A 2 18.45 -9.63 -3.36
C GLN A 2 17.48 -8.66 -2.65
N THR A 3 17.92 -7.46 -2.30
CA THR A 3 17.08 -6.47 -1.62
C THR A 3 15.92 -6.01 -2.51
N GLN A 4 16.17 -5.73 -3.78
CA GLN A 4 15.12 -5.36 -4.72
C GLN A 4 14.07 -6.48 -4.88
N GLN A 5 14.50 -7.73 -4.91
CA GLN A 5 13.59 -8.88 -4.94
C GLN A 5 12.77 -8.99 -3.65
N LYS A 6 13.39 -8.81 -2.47
CA LYS A 6 12.67 -8.79 -1.19
C LYS A 6 11.62 -7.67 -1.16
N VAL A 7 11.98 -6.45 -1.53
CA VAL A 7 11.05 -5.32 -1.60
C VAL A 7 9.86 -5.64 -2.50
N SER A 8 10.13 -6.13 -3.71
CA SER A 8 9.07 -6.51 -4.66
C SER A 8 8.17 -7.62 -4.11
N GLN A 9 8.73 -8.66 -3.51
CA GLN A 9 7.97 -9.76 -2.89
C GLN A 9 7.11 -9.27 -1.71
N THR A 10 7.65 -8.37 -0.90
CA THR A 10 6.95 -7.80 0.26
C THR A 10 5.75 -6.96 -0.19
N VAL A 11 5.92 -6.12 -1.21
CA VAL A 11 4.81 -5.33 -1.78
C VAL A 11 3.72 -6.23 -2.34
N LEU A 12 4.09 -7.23 -3.13
CA LEU A 12 3.15 -8.21 -3.69
C LEU A 12 2.41 -8.97 -2.59
N ALA A 13 3.12 -9.45 -1.56
CA ALA A 13 2.52 -10.17 -0.44
C ALA A 13 1.58 -9.27 0.37
N SER A 14 1.96 -8.02 0.62
CA SER A 14 1.11 -7.06 1.34
C SER A 14 -0.18 -6.75 0.58
N ALA A 15 -0.09 -6.53 -0.73
CA ALA A 15 -1.25 -6.27 -1.57
C ALA A 15 -2.17 -7.49 -1.70
N ASP A 16 -1.61 -8.70 -1.90
CA ASP A 16 -2.41 -9.94 -1.97
C ASP A 16 -3.09 -10.25 -0.61
N ASN A 17 -2.38 -10.08 0.51
CA ASN A 17 -2.95 -10.26 1.84
C ASN A 17 -4.11 -9.27 2.07
N ALA A 18 -3.92 -7.99 1.78
CA ALA A 18 -4.96 -6.97 1.93
C ALA A 18 -6.16 -7.20 1.00
N ALA A 19 -5.94 -7.76 -0.19
CA ALA A 19 -7.02 -8.12 -1.10
C ALA A 19 -7.86 -9.34 -0.64
N ARG A 20 -7.36 -10.13 0.32
CA ARG A 20 -8.03 -11.32 0.86
C ARG A 20 -8.53 -11.16 2.28
N VAL A 21 -7.97 -10.23 3.05
CA VAL A 21 -8.31 -10.03 4.47
C VAL A 21 -9.76 -9.61 4.63
N GLY A 22 -10.31 -9.89 5.77
CA GLY A 22 -11.65 -9.52 6.20
C GLY A 22 -12.39 -10.66 6.89
N THR A 23 -13.31 -10.29 7.74
CA THR A 23 -14.07 -11.20 8.62
C THR A 23 -15.52 -11.32 8.15
N ASN A 24 -16.04 -12.54 8.10
CA ASN A 24 -17.47 -12.79 7.89
C ASN A 24 -18.23 -12.47 9.18
N THR A 25 -19.13 -11.49 9.12
CA THR A 25 -19.93 -11.03 10.27
C THR A 25 -21.39 -11.50 10.20
N GLY A 26 -21.73 -12.33 9.20
CA GLY A 26 -23.13 -12.70 8.90
C GLY A 26 -23.87 -11.70 8.03
N LEU A 27 -23.26 -10.58 7.69
CA LEU A 27 -23.74 -9.60 6.70
C LEU A 27 -23.22 -9.96 5.31
N PRO A 28 -23.87 -9.49 4.24
CA PRO A 28 -23.31 -9.62 2.89
C PRO A 28 -21.95 -8.93 2.79
N GLY A 29 -20.92 -9.69 2.41
CA GLY A 29 -19.56 -9.20 2.28
C GLY A 29 -18.74 -9.26 3.58
N LYS A 30 -17.43 -9.44 3.43
CA LYS A 30 -16.46 -9.40 4.52
C LYS A 30 -16.26 -7.97 5.00
N VAL A 31 -16.14 -7.78 6.30
CA VAL A 31 -15.72 -6.52 6.92
C VAL A 31 -14.21 -6.53 7.10
N VAL A 32 -13.54 -5.47 6.68
CA VAL A 32 -12.11 -5.23 6.90
C VAL A 32 -11.95 -4.23 8.03
N TYR A 33 -11.08 -4.56 8.98
CA TYR A 33 -10.85 -3.74 10.16
C TYR A 33 -9.49 -3.05 10.09
N GLU A 34 -9.35 -1.94 10.85
CA GLU A 34 -8.05 -1.26 11.01
C GLU A 34 -6.97 -2.22 11.52
N SER A 35 -7.32 -3.10 12.47
CA SER A 35 -6.41 -4.12 12.99
C SER A 35 -5.90 -5.08 11.91
N ASP A 36 -6.70 -5.42 10.92
CA ASP A 36 -6.28 -6.29 9.82
C ASP A 36 -5.16 -5.67 8.99
N ILE A 37 -5.26 -4.37 8.73
CA ILE A 37 -4.24 -3.60 7.98
C ILE A 37 -2.99 -3.40 8.84
N ASN A 38 -3.15 -3.08 10.12
CA ASN A 38 -2.04 -2.95 11.05
C ASN A 38 -1.23 -4.25 11.18
N ASP A 39 -1.88 -5.40 11.17
CA ASP A 39 -1.22 -6.71 11.21
C ASP A 39 -0.39 -6.98 9.94
N ILE A 40 -0.89 -6.55 8.77
CA ILE A 40 -0.13 -6.61 7.51
C ILE A 40 1.13 -5.74 7.62
N PHE A 41 1.01 -4.50 8.07
CA PHE A 41 2.14 -3.60 8.25
C PHE A 41 3.16 -4.14 9.27
N ALA A 42 2.69 -4.73 10.38
CA ALA A 42 3.57 -5.36 11.37
C ALA A 42 4.37 -6.56 10.82
N GLY A 43 3.90 -7.17 9.74
CA GLY A 43 4.58 -8.26 9.04
C GLY A 43 5.73 -7.79 8.15
N VAL A 44 5.72 -6.54 7.66
CA VAL A 44 6.67 -6.04 6.66
C VAL A 44 8.13 -6.02 7.17
N PRO A 45 8.47 -5.47 8.36
CA PRO A 45 9.84 -5.51 8.86
C PRO A 45 10.40 -6.92 9.02
N LYS A 46 9.53 -7.86 9.41
CA LYS A 46 9.90 -9.28 9.55
C LYS A 46 10.24 -9.92 8.20
N GLN A 47 9.50 -9.61 7.15
CA GLN A 47 9.78 -10.07 5.79
C GLN A 47 11.05 -9.44 5.24
N MET A 48 11.31 -8.19 5.57
CA MET A 48 12.52 -7.48 5.19
C MET A 48 13.74 -7.90 6.00
N GLU A 49 13.55 -8.59 7.15
CA GLU A 49 14.60 -8.94 8.11
C GLU A 49 15.34 -7.69 8.63
N ASP A 50 14.58 -6.61 8.87
CA ASP A 50 15.08 -5.31 9.28
C ASP A 50 14.12 -4.71 10.33
N GLU A 51 14.56 -4.66 11.58
CA GLU A 51 13.75 -4.15 12.69
C GLU A 51 13.58 -2.62 12.64
N GLU A 52 14.52 -1.91 11.99
CA GLU A 52 14.49 -0.46 11.81
C GLU A 52 13.89 -0.04 10.45
N PHE A 53 13.27 -0.97 9.73
CA PHE A 53 12.76 -0.78 8.36
C PHE A 53 11.94 0.49 8.20
N TRP A 54 11.07 0.80 9.16
CA TRP A 54 10.19 1.97 9.08
C TRP A 54 10.90 3.32 9.21
N SER A 55 12.12 3.36 9.76
CA SER A 55 12.89 4.61 9.88
C SER A 55 13.39 5.16 8.52
N HIS A 56 13.49 4.30 7.51
CA HIS A 56 14.00 4.65 6.19
C HIS A 56 13.11 4.17 5.03
N SER A 57 11.89 3.81 5.36
CA SER A 57 10.90 3.29 4.40
C SER A 57 9.53 3.89 4.65
N ARG A 58 8.67 3.85 3.64
CA ARG A 58 7.24 4.16 3.78
C ARG A 58 6.42 3.25 2.86
N ILE A 59 5.37 2.67 3.42
CA ILE A 59 4.35 1.93 2.69
C ILE A 59 3.07 2.76 2.68
N ILE A 60 2.42 2.81 1.53
CA ILE A 60 1.09 3.40 1.33
C ILE A 60 0.20 2.32 0.76
N MET A 61 -0.92 2.08 1.41
CA MET A 61 -1.91 1.09 0.97
C MET A 61 -3.24 1.80 0.76
N SER A 62 -3.77 1.72 -0.45
CA SER A 62 -5.00 2.38 -0.87
C SER A 62 -6.03 1.35 -1.34
N SER A 63 -7.28 1.53 -0.94
CA SER A 63 -8.43 0.85 -1.56
C SER A 63 -9.04 1.78 -2.59
N VAL A 64 -8.99 1.37 -3.83
CA VAL A 64 -9.60 2.11 -4.95
C VAL A 64 -10.93 1.47 -5.29
N GLU A 65 -11.94 2.30 -5.39
CA GLU A 65 -13.32 1.95 -5.75
C GLU A 65 -13.80 2.83 -6.89
N VAL A 66 -14.94 2.54 -7.48
CA VAL A 66 -15.59 3.42 -8.47
C VAL A 66 -16.93 3.89 -7.95
N ASN A 67 -17.25 5.17 -8.19
CA ASN A 67 -18.53 5.76 -7.87
C ASN A 67 -19.63 5.33 -8.86
N SER A 68 -20.86 5.88 -8.71
CA SER A 68 -21.98 5.57 -9.59
C SER A 68 -21.79 6.06 -11.03
N ASP A 69 -20.93 7.03 -11.26
CA ASP A 69 -20.62 7.61 -12.57
C ASP A 69 -19.49 6.87 -13.28
N GLY A 70 -18.83 5.94 -12.56
CA GLY A 70 -17.73 5.12 -13.06
C GLY A 70 -16.35 5.73 -12.79
N ASP A 71 -16.28 6.83 -12.02
CA ASP A 71 -15.03 7.49 -11.70
C ASP A 71 -14.33 6.80 -10.52
N PRO A 72 -13.03 6.54 -10.61
CA PRO A 72 -12.27 5.97 -9.52
C PRO A 72 -12.02 6.98 -8.40
N PHE A 73 -12.03 6.48 -7.15
CA PHE A 73 -11.70 7.25 -5.96
C PHE A 73 -11.02 6.36 -4.92
N ILE A 74 -10.30 6.96 -3.98
CA ILE A 74 -9.67 6.27 -2.86
C ILE A 74 -10.65 6.22 -1.69
N ALA A 75 -11.21 5.03 -1.43
CA ALA A 75 -12.16 4.82 -0.36
C ALA A 75 -11.51 4.87 1.04
N TRP A 76 -10.29 4.34 1.14
CA TRP A 76 -9.44 4.49 2.32
C TRP A 76 -7.96 4.37 1.92
N GLN A 77 -7.10 5.01 2.70
CA GLN A 77 -5.65 4.96 2.56
C GLN A 77 -5.00 4.85 3.92
N ARG A 78 -4.00 3.99 4.03
CA ARG A 78 -3.24 3.78 5.27
C ARG A 78 -1.75 3.76 4.97
N CYS A 79 -0.96 4.36 5.88
CA CYS A 79 0.47 4.54 5.72
C CYS A 79 1.24 4.05 6.95
N MET A 80 2.47 3.59 6.73
CA MET A 80 3.40 3.25 7.80
C MET A 80 4.83 3.58 7.35
N GLY A 81 5.62 4.14 8.28
CA GLY A 81 7.03 4.48 8.08
C GLY A 81 7.30 5.98 7.99
N ASP A 82 8.55 6.35 8.30
CA ASP A 82 8.98 7.74 8.53
C ASP A 82 9.57 8.40 7.27
N LYS A 83 9.82 7.61 6.22
CA LYS A 83 10.35 8.15 4.96
C LYS A 83 9.35 9.13 4.34
N ASP A 84 9.86 10.26 3.84
CA ASP A 84 9.09 11.21 3.04
C ASP A 84 8.81 10.61 1.66
N PHE A 85 7.59 10.13 1.48
CA PHE A 85 7.10 9.52 0.25
C PHE A 85 5.60 9.70 0.13
N GLU A 86 5.15 10.22 -1.01
CA GLU A 86 3.75 10.47 -1.31
C GLU A 86 3.22 9.45 -2.33
N SER A 87 1.92 9.18 -2.28
CA SER A 87 1.25 8.32 -3.27
C SER A 87 1.27 8.94 -4.65
N THR A 88 1.52 8.12 -5.66
CA THR A 88 1.48 8.55 -7.07
C THR A 88 0.06 8.76 -7.60
N HIS A 89 -0.95 8.34 -6.86
CA HIS A 89 -2.35 8.42 -7.26
C HIS A 89 -3.20 9.25 -6.28
N GLY A 90 -2.57 10.20 -5.59
CA GLY A 90 -3.25 11.12 -4.69
C GLY A 90 -3.62 10.54 -3.34
N THR A 91 -4.58 11.15 -2.70
CA THR A 91 -5.02 10.86 -1.32
C THR A 91 -6.53 10.60 -1.27
N MET A 92 -7.06 10.31 -0.07
CA MET A 92 -8.51 10.19 0.15
C MET A 92 -9.29 11.48 -0.14
N ASP A 93 -8.60 12.64 -0.17
CA ASP A 93 -9.20 13.94 -0.47
C ASP A 93 -9.17 14.26 -1.98
N THR A 94 -8.53 13.42 -2.80
CA THR A 94 -8.56 13.57 -4.26
C THR A 94 -9.97 13.32 -4.78
N GLU A 95 -10.50 14.28 -5.56
CA GLU A 95 -11.86 14.16 -6.14
C GLU A 95 -11.92 12.95 -7.09
N PRO A 96 -13.07 12.25 -7.14
CA PRO A 96 -13.22 11.12 -8.05
C PRO A 96 -12.99 11.51 -9.52
N GLY A 97 -12.14 10.74 -10.22
CA GLY A 97 -11.84 10.95 -11.64
C GLY A 97 -10.86 12.08 -11.94
N GLU A 98 -10.24 12.71 -10.93
CA GLU A 98 -9.15 13.67 -11.16
C GLU A 98 -7.91 13.02 -11.81
N ASP A 99 -7.04 13.84 -12.39
CA ASP A 99 -5.90 13.45 -13.24
C ASP A 99 -5.05 12.33 -12.62
N GLU A 100 -4.83 12.34 -11.30
CA GLU A 100 -4.04 11.33 -10.59
C GLU A 100 -4.69 9.95 -10.59
N LEU A 101 -6.01 9.90 -10.62
CA LEU A 101 -6.81 8.67 -10.64
C LEU A 101 -7.45 8.38 -12.00
N GLU A 102 -7.31 9.26 -12.98
CA GLU A 102 -7.92 9.07 -14.30
C GLU A 102 -7.50 7.72 -14.91
N GLY A 103 -8.50 6.91 -15.24
CA GLY A 103 -8.28 5.55 -15.79
C GLY A 103 -7.83 4.50 -14.77
N GLY A 104 -7.79 4.83 -13.47
CA GLY A 104 -7.39 3.89 -12.41
C GLY A 104 -5.96 4.08 -11.90
N VAL A 105 -5.41 3.04 -11.26
CA VAL A 105 -4.07 3.04 -10.65
C VAL A 105 -3.10 2.14 -11.39
N GLY A 106 -1.82 2.47 -11.35
CA GLY A 106 -0.73 1.75 -12.01
C GLY A 106 0.10 2.66 -12.91
N GLU A 107 1.04 2.07 -13.62
CA GLU A 107 1.88 2.80 -14.57
C GLU A 107 1.07 3.21 -15.81
N GLU A 108 1.47 4.32 -16.44
CA GLU A 108 0.81 4.80 -17.66
C GLU A 108 0.79 3.71 -18.74
N GLY A 109 -0.39 3.49 -19.35
CA GLY A 109 -0.61 2.43 -20.33
C GLY A 109 -0.89 1.04 -19.72
N GLN A 110 -0.81 0.89 -18.40
CA GLN A 110 -1.11 -0.35 -17.66
C GLN A 110 -1.98 -0.08 -16.43
N LYS A 111 -2.75 0.98 -16.43
CA LYS A 111 -3.65 1.33 -15.33
C LYS A 111 -4.73 0.26 -15.14
N MET A 112 -5.03 -0.01 -13.87
CA MET A 112 -6.08 -0.95 -13.46
C MET A 112 -7.22 -0.20 -12.80
N LEU A 113 -8.44 -0.51 -13.23
CA LEU A 113 -9.66 0.05 -12.68
C LEU A 113 -10.49 -1.08 -12.06
N PRO A 114 -10.99 -0.95 -10.82
CA PRO A 114 -11.90 -1.93 -10.26
C PRO A 114 -13.25 -1.94 -10.99
N LEU A 115 -13.90 -3.09 -11.01
CA LEU A 115 -15.28 -3.20 -11.48
C LEU A 115 -16.20 -2.53 -10.47
N THR A 116 -17.31 -1.94 -10.94
CA THR A 116 -18.36 -1.39 -10.09
C THR A 116 -18.82 -2.41 -9.03
N GLY A 117 -18.82 -2.02 -7.77
CA GLY A 117 -19.17 -2.90 -6.65
C GLY A 117 -18.02 -3.80 -6.19
N ASN A 118 -16.80 -3.58 -6.70
CA ASN A 118 -15.59 -4.25 -6.25
C ASN A 118 -14.52 -3.21 -5.92
N ALA A 119 -13.49 -3.63 -5.17
CA ALA A 119 -12.35 -2.80 -4.82
C ALA A 119 -11.05 -3.36 -5.41
N LEU A 120 -10.08 -2.47 -5.57
CA LEU A 120 -8.71 -2.80 -5.93
C LEU A 120 -7.80 -2.29 -4.81
N ILE A 121 -6.96 -3.16 -4.28
CA ILE A 121 -5.93 -2.77 -3.31
C ILE A 121 -4.67 -2.39 -4.09
N TYR A 122 -4.20 -1.17 -3.88
CA TYR A 122 -2.97 -0.64 -4.45
C TYR A 122 -1.96 -0.37 -3.34
N VAL A 123 -0.77 -0.91 -3.47
CA VAL A 123 0.30 -0.76 -2.48
C VAL A 123 1.52 -0.18 -3.14
N GLU A 124 2.05 0.86 -2.53
CA GLU A 124 3.31 1.51 -2.89
C GLU A 124 4.27 1.41 -1.70
N LEU A 125 5.49 1.00 -1.94
CA LEU A 125 6.54 0.94 -0.93
C LEU A 125 7.79 1.62 -1.47
N SER A 126 8.26 2.63 -0.77
CA SER A 126 9.56 3.26 -1.02
C SER A 126 10.49 3.00 0.17
N THR A 127 11.72 2.63 -0.12
CA THR A 127 12.76 2.40 0.88
C THR A 127 14.11 2.93 0.39
N ASP A 128 14.90 3.47 1.31
CA ASP A 128 16.28 3.85 1.06
C ASP A 128 17.18 2.65 1.31
N TYR A 129 17.83 2.19 0.26
CA TYR A 129 18.74 1.05 0.32
C TYR A 129 20.19 1.50 0.36
N GLN A 130 20.91 1.05 1.37
CA GLN A 130 22.36 1.21 1.46
C GLN A 130 23.04 -0.11 1.10
N PRO A 131 23.74 -0.21 -0.05
CA PRO A 131 24.47 -1.43 -0.40
C PRO A 131 25.66 -1.65 0.55
N ILE A 132 25.83 -2.91 0.95
CA ILE A 132 26.82 -3.37 1.94
C ILE A 132 28.30 -3.11 1.53
N PHE A 133 28.55 -2.61 0.31
CA PHE A 133 29.91 -2.43 -0.23
C PHE A 133 30.64 -1.17 0.23
N GLU A 134 30.07 -0.37 1.14
CA GLU A 134 30.63 0.92 1.55
C GLU A 134 31.94 0.89 2.36
N GLN A 135 32.38 -0.25 2.86
CA GLN A 135 33.56 -0.29 3.74
C GLN A 135 34.92 -0.40 3.06
N SER A 136 34.98 -0.51 1.73
CA SER A 136 36.26 -0.82 1.06
C SER A 136 36.81 0.23 0.12
N ILE A 137 36.09 1.32 -0.19
CA ILE A 137 36.60 2.32 -1.13
C ILE A 137 36.48 3.73 -0.52
N VAL A 138 37.61 4.22 -0.04
CA VAL A 138 37.78 5.61 0.43
C VAL A 138 37.45 6.57 -0.71
N GLY A 139 36.37 7.36 -0.56
CA GLY A 139 36.03 8.46 -1.46
C GLY A 139 34.71 8.34 -2.24
N VAL A 140 33.90 7.31 -2.03
CA VAL A 140 32.63 7.10 -2.77
C VAL A 140 31.39 7.21 -1.85
N LYS A 141 31.43 8.05 -0.83
CA LYS A 141 30.32 8.16 0.15
C LYS A 141 29.02 8.72 -0.40
N ASP A 142 29.03 9.46 -1.51
CA ASP A 142 27.85 10.19 -2.02
C ASP A 142 27.10 9.48 -3.15
N PHE A 143 27.51 8.29 -3.55
CA PHE A 143 26.98 7.67 -4.79
C PHE A 143 25.97 6.53 -4.58
N MET A 144 25.63 6.13 -3.34
CA MET A 144 24.99 4.85 -3.10
C MET A 144 23.73 4.83 -2.23
N ASN A 145 23.07 5.95 -2.01
CA ASN A 145 21.71 5.92 -1.48
C ASN A 145 20.76 5.65 -2.65
N THR A 146 20.38 4.40 -2.86
CA THR A 146 19.47 4.03 -3.94
C THR A 146 18.07 3.91 -3.37
N GLU A 147 17.21 4.82 -3.76
CA GLU A 147 15.78 4.69 -3.50
C GLU A 147 15.21 3.53 -4.33
N LEU A 148 14.55 2.62 -3.65
CA LEU A 148 13.81 1.52 -4.27
C LEU A 148 12.33 1.73 -4.04
N THR A 149 11.61 2.02 -5.12
CA THR A 149 10.14 2.09 -5.10
C THR A 149 9.56 0.90 -5.83
N GLN A 150 8.60 0.23 -5.20
CA GLN A 150 7.85 -0.88 -5.78
C GLN A 150 6.36 -0.66 -5.56
N LYS A 151 5.57 -1.11 -6.53
CA LYS A 151 4.11 -0.96 -6.55
C LYS A 151 3.46 -2.28 -6.90
N ALA A 152 2.29 -2.55 -6.32
CA ALA A 152 1.47 -3.70 -6.67
C ALA A 152 -0.02 -3.37 -6.58
N ALA A 153 -0.80 -3.95 -7.47
CA ALA A 153 -2.24 -3.83 -7.50
C ALA A 153 -2.90 -5.22 -7.51
N PHE A 154 -3.89 -5.44 -6.65
CA PHE A 154 -4.66 -6.67 -6.60
C PHE A 154 -6.15 -6.39 -6.51
N MET A 155 -6.92 -7.00 -7.39
CA MET A 155 -8.38 -7.00 -7.28
C MET A 155 -8.82 -7.78 -6.05
N VAL A 156 -9.73 -7.22 -5.27
CA VAL A 156 -10.40 -7.94 -4.19
C VAL A 156 -11.22 -9.09 -4.79
N ARG A 157 -11.01 -10.29 -4.29
CA ARG A 157 -11.62 -11.52 -4.86
C ARG A 157 -12.94 -11.88 -4.22
N ASP A 158 -13.09 -11.55 -2.94
CA ASP A 158 -14.29 -11.87 -2.18
C ASP A 158 -15.23 -10.65 -2.13
N LEU A 159 -16.52 -10.93 -1.98
CA LEU A 159 -17.49 -9.88 -1.69
C LEU A 159 -17.09 -9.19 -0.36
N ARG A 160 -16.91 -7.88 -0.40
CA ARG A 160 -16.45 -7.05 0.72
C ARG A 160 -17.43 -5.91 0.93
N GLN A 161 -17.57 -5.45 2.16
CA GLN A 161 -18.20 -4.16 2.42
C GLN A 161 -17.33 -3.05 1.85
N MET A 162 -17.94 -2.18 1.08
CA MET A 162 -17.27 -1.07 0.39
C MET A 162 -17.16 0.13 1.33
N GLY A 163 -16.27 1.04 1.00
CA GLY A 163 -16.03 2.27 1.76
C GLY A 163 -14.97 2.12 2.85
N ALA A 164 -15.10 2.89 3.93
CA ALA A 164 -14.11 2.98 5.00
C ALA A 164 -13.89 1.66 5.73
N LEU A 165 -12.68 1.52 6.30
CA LEU A 165 -12.36 0.43 7.24
C LEU A 165 -13.19 0.57 8.52
N ASP A 166 -13.55 -0.56 9.10
CA ASP A 166 -14.24 -0.61 10.39
C ASP A 166 -13.22 -0.72 11.55
N ASN A 167 -13.65 -0.38 12.74
CA ASN A 167 -12.85 -0.46 13.95
C ASN A 167 -13.48 -1.46 14.93
N ARG A 168 -12.85 -2.62 15.07
CA ARG A 168 -13.41 -3.76 15.82
C ARG A 168 -13.64 -3.45 17.30
N THR A 169 -12.74 -2.69 17.89
CA THR A 169 -12.75 -2.37 19.32
C THR A 169 -13.19 -0.93 19.59
N GLY A 170 -13.35 -0.11 18.54
CA GLY A 170 -13.52 1.34 18.64
C GLY A 170 -12.26 2.07 19.08
N SER A 171 -11.14 1.36 19.29
CA SER A 171 -9.87 1.90 19.76
C SER A 171 -8.65 1.36 19.01
N ASP A 172 -8.86 0.61 17.91
CA ASP A 172 -7.74 0.18 17.08
C ASP A 172 -7.01 1.41 16.50
N PRO A 173 -5.67 1.44 16.56
CA PRO A 173 -4.93 2.57 16.00
C PRO A 173 -5.14 2.66 14.50
N VAL A 174 -5.33 3.88 14.01
CA VAL A 174 -5.46 4.19 12.58
C VAL A 174 -4.09 4.59 12.05
N ALA A 175 -3.56 3.83 11.11
CA ALA A 175 -2.31 4.13 10.42
C ALA A 175 -2.55 5.22 9.35
N SER A 176 -2.83 6.46 9.78
CA SER A 176 -3.13 7.57 8.88
C SER A 176 -1.91 8.00 8.05
N CYS A 177 -2.16 8.59 6.88
CA CYS A 177 -1.14 9.08 5.96
C CYS A 177 -0.71 10.55 6.20
N SER A 178 -1.02 11.08 7.39
CA SER A 178 -0.64 12.45 7.79
C SER A 178 0.86 12.57 8.06
#